data_d426959d491c3a9e1865d5700d831094
#
_entry.id   d426959d491c3a9e1865d5700d831094
#
_cell.length_a   1.000
_cell.length_b   1.000
_cell.length_c   1.000
_cell.angle_alpha   90.00
_cell.angle_beta   90.00
_cell.angle_gamma   90.00
#
_symmetry.space_group_name_H-M   'P 1'
#
loop_
_entity.id
_entity.type
_entity.pdbx_description
1 polymer ?
#
loop_
_entity_poly.entity_id
_entity_poly.type
_entity_poly.pdbx_seq_one_letter_code
_entity_poly.pdbx_strand_id
1 'polypeptide(L)'
;SFHGTKEEFDRALAMHDQVHWDFVQIQLNYSDWQHASGRNVNADYLYEQVSSKNIPVVVMEPLLGGRLSNIPDHIFSRLKERNPEGSVASWAFRFAGTPEKVLTVLSGMTYMEHLQDNLRTYSPLVPLTDEENQFLLDTADLMQKYPTVPCNDCKYCMPCPYGIDIPGVLVHYNKCVNEGNMPKDRMDE
;
A
#
# COMPACT_ATOMS: atom_id res chain seq x y z
N SER A 1 9.94 -11.06 -8.87
CA SER A 1 9.10 -9.89 -8.66
C SER A 1 8.09 -9.77 -9.77
N PHE A 2 6.84 -9.53 -9.42
CA PHE A 2 5.76 -9.39 -10.39
C PHE A 2 5.22 -7.94 -10.38
N HIS A 3 5.15 -7.36 -11.60
CA HIS A 3 4.47 -6.11 -11.92
C HIS A 3 3.83 -6.28 -13.30
N GLY A 4 2.53 -6.27 -13.40
CA GLY A 4 1.86 -6.48 -14.68
C GLY A 4 0.38 -6.73 -14.56
N THR A 5 -0.23 -7.15 -15.66
CA THR A 5 -1.65 -7.49 -15.75
C THR A 5 -1.93 -8.88 -15.16
N LYS A 6 -3.20 -9.14 -14.91
CA LYS A 6 -3.66 -10.45 -14.44
C LYS A 6 -3.24 -11.59 -15.39
N GLU A 7 -3.38 -11.39 -16.69
CA GLU A 7 -3.03 -12.40 -17.70
C GLU A 7 -1.51 -12.68 -17.71
N GLU A 8 -0.68 -11.66 -17.49
CA GLU A 8 0.76 -11.82 -17.40
C GLU A 8 1.15 -12.59 -16.14
N PHE A 9 0.48 -12.30 -15.03
CA PHE A 9 0.67 -13.03 -13.78
C PHE A 9 0.29 -14.50 -13.91
N ASP A 10 -0.90 -14.79 -14.43
CA ASP A 10 -1.40 -16.15 -14.60
C ASP A 10 -0.47 -16.98 -15.49
N ARG A 11 0.05 -16.39 -16.59
CA ARG A 11 1.03 -17.04 -17.46
C ARG A 11 2.35 -17.31 -16.74
N ALA A 12 2.87 -16.33 -15.99
CA ALA A 12 4.11 -16.51 -15.24
C ALA A 12 3.93 -17.59 -14.18
N LEU A 13 2.82 -17.58 -13.45
CA LEU A 13 2.55 -18.56 -12.39
C LEU A 13 2.34 -19.97 -12.95
N ALA A 14 1.76 -20.11 -14.15
CA ALA A 14 1.62 -21.41 -14.83
C ALA A 14 2.98 -22.07 -15.18
N MET A 15 4.05 -21.28 -15.29
CA MET A 15 5.40 -21.82 -15.49
C MET A 15 6.00 -22.45 -14.23
N HIS A 16 5.37 -22.30 -13.06
CA HIS A 16 5.89 -22.86 -11.82
C HIS A 16 6.13 -24.36 -11.89
N ASP A 17 5.26 -25.09 -12.57
CA ASP A 17 5.39 -26.56 -12.73
C ASP A 17 6.65 -26.97 -13.53
N GLN A 18 7.25 -26.03 -14.27
CA GLN A 18 8.45 -26.24 -15.06
C GLN A 18 9.71 -25.68 -14.40
N VAL A 19 9.62 -24.47 -13.79
CA VAL A 19 10.79 -23.75 -13.27
C VAL A 19 10.91 -23.78 -11.74
N HIS A 20 9.87 -24.19 -11.03
CA HIS A 20 9.84 -24.34 -9.57
C HIS A 20 10.30 -23.08 -8.83
N TRP A 21 9.43 -22.04 -8.82
CA TRP A 21 9.70 -20.80 -8.07
C TRP A 21 9.92 -21.09 -6.58
N ASP A 22 11.04 -20.65 -6.02
CA ASP A 22 11.32 -20.74 -4.57
C ASP A 22 10.46 -19.76 -3.77
N PHE A 23 10.17 -18.60 -4.36
CA PHE A 23 9.24 -17.59 -3.84
C PHE A 23 8.74 -16.68 -4.95
N VAL A 24 7.66 -15.98 -4.69
CA VAL A 24 7.14 -14.92 -5.58
C VAL A 24 7.03 -13.62 -4.80
N GLN A 25 7.56 -12.54 -5.38
CA GLN A 25 7.43 -11.20 -4.80
C GLN A 25 6.24 -10.49 -5.42
N ILE A 26 5.30 -10.08 -4.57
CA ILE A 26 4.07 -9.36 -4.95
C ILE A 26 3.90 -8.08 -4.15
N GLN A 27 3.18 -7.12 -4.71
CA GLN A 27 2.68 -5.97 -4.00
C GLN A 27 1.53 -6.40 -3.09
N LEU A 28 1.61 -6.07 -1.79
CA LEU A 28 0.58 -6.42 -0.82
C LEU A 28 0.50 -5.40 0.30
N ASN A 29 -0.65 -4.75 0.42
CA ASN A 29 -1.03 -3.86 1.50
C ASN A 29 -2.57 -3.82 1.60
N TYR A 30 -3.13 -3.26 2.68
CA TYR A 30 -4.57 -3.28 2.92
C TYR A 30 -5.38 -2.45 1.91
N SER A 31 -4.77 -1.44 1.26
CA SER A 31 -5.44 -0.68 0.20
C SER A 31 -5.52 -1.48 -1.09
N ASP A 32 -4.38 -2.04 -1.54
CA ASP A 32 -4.32 -2.81 -2.78
C ASP A 32 -4.92 -4.21 -2.66
N TRP A 33 -5.31 -4.62 -1.44
CA TRP A 33 -5.93 -5.92 -1.23
C TRP A 33 -7.12 -6.12 -2.17
N GLN A 34 -8.01 -5.12 -2.26
CA GLN A 34 -9.19 -5.14 -3.14
C GLN A 34 -9.29 -3.90 -4.06
N HIS A 35 -8.40 -2.92 -3.91
CA HIS A 35 -8.47 -1.65 -4.63
C HIS A 35 -7.16 -1.30 -5.34
N ALA A 36 -6.49 -2.28 -5.92
CA ALA A 36 -5.29 -2.01 -6.71
C ALA A 36 -5.59 -1.10 -7.90
N SER A 37 -4.75 -0.08 -8.09
CA SER A 37 -4.96 0.94 -9.11
C SER A 37 -4.16 0.70 -10.38
N GLY A 38 -4.66 1.23 -11.49
CA GLY A 38 -3.98 1.20 -12.78
C GLY A 38 -3.91 -0.21 -13.38
N ARG A 39 -2.69 -0.69 -13.68
CA ARG A 39 -2.44 -2.03 -14.22
C ARG A 39 -2.22 -3.10 -13.16
N ASN A 40 -2.17 -2.68 -11.90
CA ASN A 40 -1.92 -3.61 -10.81
C ASN A 40 -3.12 -4.54 -10.61
N VAL A 41 -2.81 -5.73 -10.13
CA VAL A 41 -3.81 -6.76 -9.77
C VAL A 41 -4.06 -6.68 -8.27
N ASN A 42 -5.29 -6.90 -7.84
CA ASN A 42 -5.63 -6.95 -6.42
C ASN A 42 -4.77 -7.96 -5.67
N ALA A 43 -4.29 -7.57 -4.51
CA ALA A 43 -3.33 -8.38 -3.76
C ALA A 43 -3.96 -9.66 -3.18
N ASP A 44 -5.26 -9.67 -2.90
CA ASP A 44 -6.02 -10.85 -2.49
C ASP A 44 -5.91 -11.95 -3.55
N TYR A 45 -6.17 -11.59 -4.81
CA TYR A 45 -6.02 -12.53 -5.94
C TYR A 45 -4.58 -13.04 -6.08
N LEU A 46 -3.59 -12.13 -6.07
CA LEU A 46 -2.18 -12.52 -6.21
C LEU A 46 -1.75 -13.47 -5.10
N TYR A 47 -2.10 -13.13 -3.86
CA TYR A 47 -1.76 -13.94 -2.69
C TYR A 47 -2.44 -15.31 -2.74
N GLU A 48 -3.74 -15.37 -3.04
CA GLU A 48 -4.49 -16.63 -3.14
C GLU A 48 -3.88 -17.57 -4.18
N GLN A 49 -3.57 -17.05 -5.38
CA GLN A 49 -3.00 -17.87 -6.46
C GLN A 49 -1.62 -18.42 -6.11
N VAL A 50 -0.74 -17.60 -5.49
CA VAL A 50 0.61 -18.03 -5.09
C VAL A 50 0.53 -19.02 -3.93
N SER A 51 -0.26 -18.73 -2.90
CA SER A 51 -0.40 -19.56 -1.70
C SER A 51 -1.05 -20.92 -1.98
N SER A 52 -2.01 -20.98 -2.93
CA SER A 52 -2.63 -22.23 -3.36
C SER A 52 -1.64 -23.24 -3.97
N LYS A 53 -0.55 -22.73 -4.54
CA LYS A 53 0.58 -23.55 -5.05
C LYS A 53 1.66 -23.79 -3.98
N ASN A 54 1.40 -23.42 -2.74
CA ASN A 54 2.34 -23.51 -1.61
C ASN A 54 3.67 -22.78 -1.84
N ILE A 55 3.67 -21.70 -2.62
CA ILE A 55 4.86 -20.89 -2.88
C ILE A 55 4.95 -19.78 -1.83
N PRO A 56 6.10 -19.58 -1.16
CA PRO A 56 6.33 -18.49 -0.25
C PRO A 56 6.22 -17.12 -0.93
N VAL A 57 5.71 -16.13 -0.19
CA VAL A 57 5.50 -14.76 -0.67
C VAL A 57 6.50 -13.80 -0.04
N VAL A 58 7.16 -13.01 -0.88
CA VAL A 58 7.90 -11.81 -0.46
C VAL A 58 7.02 -10.60 -0.76
N VAL A 59 6.76 -9.77 0.25
CA VAL A 59 5.90 -8.60 0.09
C VAL A 59 6.72 -7.36 -0.27
N MET A 60 6.34 -6.69 -1.35
CA MET A 60 6.77 -5.34 -1.69
C MET A 60 5.62 -4.33 -1.53
N GLU A 61 5.95 -3.05 -1.46
CA GLU A 61 4.97 -1.95 -1.33
C GLU A 61 4.01 -2.07 -0.12
N PRO A 62 4.48 -2.51 1.07
CA PRO A 62 3.62 -2.64 2.23
C PRO A 62 3.00 -1.30 2.65
N LEU A 63 3.66 -0.19 2.34
CA LEU A 63 3.21 1.18 2.61
C LEU A 63 2.69 1.92 1.36
N LEU A 64 2.50 1.24 0.23
CA LEU A 64 2.02 1.84 -1.01
C LEU A 64 2.85 3.09 -1.40
N GLY A 65 4.18 2.92 -1.50
CA GLY A 65 5.12 4.02 -1.77
C GLY A 65 5.17 5.08 -0.67
N GLY A 66 4.82 4.74 0.57
CA GLY A 66 4.76 5.65 1.72
C GLY A 66 3.40 6.32 1.93
N ARG A 67 2.42 6.14 1.04
CA ARG A 67 1.07 6.73 1.16
C ARG A 67 0.33 6.27 2.42
N LEU A 68 0.54 5.03 2.84
CA LEU A 68 -0.10 4.47 4.04
C LEU A 68 0.59 4.88 5.35
N SER A 69 1.71 5.59 5.29
CA SER A 69 2.32 6.28 6.43
C SER A 69 2.03 7.78 6.47
N ASN A 70 1.57 8.35 5.34
CA ASN A 70 1.18 9.76 5.22
C ASN A 70 -0.28 9.85 4.76
N ILE A 71 -1.17 9.56 5.68
CA ILE A 71 -2.62 9.45 5.47
C ILE A 71 -3.34 10.72 5.91
N PRO A 72 -4.55 11.02 5.38
CA PRO A 72 -5.37 12.14 5.81
C PRO A 72 -5.79 12.05 7.28
N ASP A 73 -6.06 13.21 7.92
CA ASP A 73 -6.37 13.32 9.34
C ASP A 73 -7.53 12.44 9.79
N HIS A 74 -8.59 12.31 8.98
CA HIS A 74 -9.75 11.48 9.32
C HIS A 74 -9.41 9.97 9.33
N ILE A 75 -8.50 9.52 8.47
CA ILE A 75 -7.98 8.14 8.48
C ILE A 75 -6.97 7.97 9.62
N PHE A 76 -6.10 8.96 9.82
CA PHE A 76 -5.15 8.97 10.93
C PHE A 76 -5.86 8.81 12.28
N SER A 77 -6.87 9.64 12.55
CA SER A 77 -7.66 9.59 13.78
C SER A 77 -8.31 8.22 13.98
N ARG A 78 -8.93 7.66 12.91
CA ARG A 78 -9.55 6.33 12.94
C ARG A 78 -8.56 5.23 13.35
N LEU A 79 -7.34 5.23 12.78
CA LEU A 79 -6.32 4.23 13.13
C LEU A 79 -5.76 4.44 14.54
N LYS A 80 -5.57 5.71 14.96
CA LYS A 80 -5.05 6.06 16.29
C LYS A 80 -6.04 5.82 17.42
N GLU A 81 -7.35 5.97 17.19
CA GLU A 81 -8.38 5.61 18.16
C GLU A 81 -8.34 4.12 18.53
N ARG A 82 -8.03 3.26 17.55
CA ARG A 82 -7.95 1.83 17.79
C ARG A 82 -6.60 1.38 18.36
N ASN A 83 -5.51 2.03 18.00
CA ASN A 83 -4.17 1.78 18.54
C ASN A 83 -3.42 3.11 18.78
N PRO A 84 -3.66 3.76 19.94
CA PRO A 84 -3.05 5.06 20.26
C PRO A 84 -1.52 5.05 20.26
N GLU A 85 -0.91 3.96 20.73
CA GLU A 85 0.54 3.84 20.89
C GLU A 85 1.26 3.42 19.59
N GLY A 86 0.59 2.68 18.72
CA GLY A 86 1.17 2.23 17.45
C GLY A 86 1.27 3.34 16.41
N SER A 87 2.25 3.27 15.53
CA SER A 87 2.30 4.13 14.35
C SER A 87 1.21 3.73 13.35
N VAL A 88 0.83 4.65 12.45
CA VAL A 88 -0.08 4.30 11.35
C VAL A 88 0.57 3.33 10.37
N ALA A 89 1.89 3.39 10.22
CA ALA A 89 2.66 2.46 9.40
C ALA A 89 2.62 1.03 9.95
N SER A 90 2.58 0.87 11.28
CA SER A 90 2.54 -0.45 11.94
C SER A 90 1.29 -1.26 11.54
N TRP A 91 0.16 -0.61 11.28
CA TRP A 91 -1.04 -1.27 10.78
C TRP A 91 -0.82 -1.93 9.41
N ALA A 92 -0.19 -1.19 8.48
CA ALA A 92 0.10 -1.70 7.15
C ALA A 92 1.17 -2.81 7.18
N PHE A 93 2.17 -2.68 8.03
CA PHE A 93 3.19 -3.73 8.22
C PHE A 93 2.61 -4.98 8.87
N ARG A 94 1.75 -4.85 9.88
CA ARG A 94 1.05 -6.00 10.46
C ARG A 94 0.15 -6.69 9.44
N PHE A 95 -0.61 -5.91 8.64
CA PHE A 95 -1.41 -6.45 7.55
C PHE A 95 -0.56 -7.27 6.57
N ALA A 96 0.55 -6.68 6.10
CA ALA A 96 1.45 -7.33 5.15
C ALA A 96 2.12 -8.59 5.70
N GLY A 97 2.39 -8.64 7.00
CA GLY A 97 3.05 -9.78 7.66
C GLY A 97 2.10 -10.84 8.22
N THR A 98 0.79 -10.58 8.27
CA THR A 98 -0.19 -11.51 8.84
C THR A 98 -0.42 -12.78 7.99
N PRO A 99 -0.48 -12.73 6.64
CA PRO A 99 -0.80 -13.92 5.86
C PRO A 99 0.27 -15.01 6.00
N GLU A 100 -0.17 -16.25 6.22
CA GLU A 100 0.67 -17.39 6.64
C GLU A 100 1.87 -17.69 5.70
N LYS A 101 1.69 -17.49 4.38
CA LYS A 101 2.73 -17.79 3.38
C LYS A 101 3.70 -16.63 3.15
N VAL A 102 3.59 -15.55 3.91
CA VAL A 102 4.53 -14.43 3.82
C VAL A 102 5.85 -14.82 4.48
N LEU A 103 6.90 -14.90 3.68
CA LEU A 103 8.27 -15.18 4.12
C LEU A 103 8.94 -13.94 4.72
N THR A 104 8.75 -12.78 4.08
CA THR A 104 9.31 -11.51 4.51
C THR A 104 8.59 -10.33 3.88
N VAL A 105 8.67 -9.18 4.55
CA VAL A 105 8.12 -7.90 4.09
C VAL A 105 9.26 -6.91 3.88
N LEU A 106 9.36 -6.37 2.67
CA LEU A 106 10.39 -5.40 2.31
C LEU A 106 10.00 -4.00 2.79
N SER A 107 10.96 -3.26 3.32
CA SER A 107 10.75 -1.88 3.79
C SER A 107 11.85 -0.95 3.31
N GLY A 108 11.46 0.18 2.69
CA GLY A 108 12.35 1.26 2.30
C GLY A 108 12.58 2.24 3.45
N MET A 109 13.39 1.85 4.42
CA MET A 109 13.71 2.67 5.59
C MET A 109 14.78 3.72 5.24
N THR A 110 14.45 5.01 5.40
CA THR A 110 15.37 6.13 5.13
C THR A 110 15.95 6.69 6.42
N TYR A 111 15.20 6.66 7.52
CA TYR A 111 15.57 7.22 8.82
C TYR A 111 15.64 6.13 9.90
N MET A 112 16.42 6.40 10.96
CA MET A 112 16.56 5.47 12.09
C MET A 112 15.23 5.21 12.80
N GLU A 113 14.36 6.20 12.85
CA GLU A 113 13.01 6.11 13.42
C GLU A 113 12.16 5.07 12.70
N HIS A 114 12.29 4.96 11.37
CA HIS A 114 11.60 3.93 10.59
C HIS A 114 12.07 2.52 10.99
N LEU A 115 13.39 2.34 11.15
CA LEU A 115 13.94 1.06 11.59
C LEU A 115 13.45 0.70 13.00
N GLN A 116 13.45 1.65 13.92
CA GLN A 116 13.02 1.44 15.30
C GLN A 116 11.52 1.10 15.36
N ASP A 117 10.69 1.75 14.57
CA ASP A 117 9.27 1.48 14.51
C ASP A 117 8.97 0.11 13.90
N ASN A 118 9.66 -0.23 12.81
CA ASN A 118 9.55 -1.54 12.17
C ASN A 118 10.02 -2.67 13.11
N LEU A 119 11.10 -2.48 13.86
CA LEU A 119 11.55 -3.45 14.85
C LEU A 119 10.50 -3.64 15.96
N ARG A 120 9.88 -2.56 16.46
CA ARG A 120 8.78 -2.69 17.43
C ARG A 120 7.60 -3.48 16.88
N THR A 121 7.31 -3.32 15.60
CA THR A 121 6.20 -4.01 14.93
C THR A 121 6.49 -5.50 14.68
N TYR A 122 7.77 -5.85 14.38
CA TYR A 122 8.15 -7.20 13.97
C TYR A 122 8.91 -8.02 15.03
N SER A 123 9.15 -7.47 16.22
CA SER A 123 9.92 -8.18 17.26
C SER A 123 9.19 -8.28 18.60
N PRO A 124 8.25 -9.22 18.74
CA PRO A 124 7.70 -10.15 17.74
C PRO A 124 6.59 -9.50 16.89
N LEU A 125 6.38 -10.00 15.68
CA LEU A 125 5.18 -9.67 14.92
C LEU A 125 3.95 -10.28 15.63
N VAL A 126 2.98 -9.43 15.92
CA VAL A 126 1.65 -9.85 16.37
C VAL A 126 0.71 -9.79 15.16
N PRO A 127 0.29 -10.94 14.61
CA PRO A 127 -0.63 -10.96 13.48
C PRO A 127 -1.93 -10.20 13.79
N LEU A 128 -2.58 -9.70 12.75
CA LEU A 128 -3.90 -9.09 12.90
C LEU A 128 -4.94 -10.16 13.30
N THR A 129 -5.85 -9.77 14.17
CA THR A 129 -7.09 -10.54 14.36
C THR A 129 -8.03 -10.35 13.16
N ASP A 130 -9.03 -11.22 13.00
CA ASP A 130 -10.02 -11.09 11.93
C ASP A 130 -10.76 -9.74 12.02
N GLU A 131 -11.03 -9.26 13.23
CA GLU A 131 -11.66 -7.95 13.46
C GLU A 131 -10.75 -6.78 13.04
N GLU A 132 -9.44 -6.86 13.36
CA GLU A 132 -8.47 -5.85 12.94
C GLU A 132 -8.27 -5.88 11.41
N ASN A 133 -8.26 -7.06 10.82
CA ASN A 133 -8.17 -7.23 9.38
C ASN A 133 -9.38 -6.57 8.68
N GLN A 134 -10.61 -6.88 9.13
CA GLN A 134 -11.82 -6.27 8.58
C GLN A 134 -11.84 -4.76 8.78
N PHE A 135 -11.40 -4.27 9.94
CA PHE A 135 -11.28 -2.83 10.21
C PHE A 135 -10.36 -2.11 9.21
N LEU A 136 -9.26 -2.75 8.79
CA LEU A 136 -8.36 -2.18 7.77
C LEU A 136 -8.97 -2.22 6.37
N LEU A 137 -9.71 -3.27 6.02
CA LEU A 137 -10.43 -3.34 4.75
C LEU A 137 -11.53 -2.27 4.69
N ASP A 138 -12.31 -2.10 5.75
CA ASP A 138 -13.30 -1.00 5.85
C ASP A 138 -12.63 0.38 5.77
N THR A 139 -11.41 0.51 6.27
CA THR A 139 -10.63 1.75 6.17
C THR A 139 -10.16 1.98 4.72
N ALA A 140 -9.75 0.93 4.01
CA ALA A 140 -9.44 1.01 2.60
C ALA A 140 -10.66 1.45 1.77
N ASP A 141 -11.84 0.86 2.03
CA ASP A 141 -13.11 1.26 1.40
C ASP A 141 -13.45 2.74 1.66
N LEU A 142 -13.20 3.21 2.90
CA LEU A 142 -13.38 4.62 3.22
C LEU A 142 -12.44 5.51 2.40
N MET A 143 -11.17 5.11 2.24
CA MET A 143 -10.19 5.86 1.44
C MET A 143 -10.62 6.00 -0.03
N GLN A 144 -11.29 5.00 -0.60
CA GLN A 144 -11.79 5.05 -1.98
C GLN A 144 -12.90 6.10 -2.21
N LYS A 145 -13.56 6.57 -1.16
CA LYS A 145 -14.58 7.64 -1.27
C LYS A 145 -14.00 9.01 -1.59
N TYR A 146 -12.68 9.15 -1.48
CA TYR A 146 -11.95 10.39 -1.75
C TYR A 146 -11.19 10.25 -3.07
N PRO A 147 -11.56 10.95 -4.16
CA PRO A 147 -10.95 10.80 -5.48
C PRO A 147 -9.57 11.49 -5.54
N THR A 148 -8.64 11.01 -4.72
CA THR A 148 -7.26 11.52 -4.69
C THR A 148 -6.43 10.94 -5.83
N VAL A 149 -5.40 11.69 -6.24
CA VAL A 149 -4.39 11.24 -7.20
C VAL A 149 -3.28 10.48 -6.47
N PRO A 150 -2.79 9.34 -6.96
CA PRO A 150 -1.73 8.56 -6.32
C PRO A 150 -0.36 9.26 -6.43
N CYS A 151 -0.17 10.34 -5.66
CA CYS A 151 1.09 11.06 -5.53
C CYS A 151 1.65 10.91 -4.11
N ASN A 152 2.93 10.51 -4.00
CA ASN A 152 3.70 10.39 -2.76
C ASN A 152 4.90 11.35 -2.68
N ASP A 153 4.90 12.38 -3.51
CA ASP A 153 5.99 13.38 -3.60
C ASP A 153 7.38 12.78 -3.88
N CYS A 154 7.45 11.67 -4.59
CA CYS A 154 8.73 11.01 -4.92
C CYS A 154 9.60 11.80 -5.92
N LYS A 155 9.05 12.84 -6.55
CA LYS A 155 9.72 13.75 -7.51
C LYS A 155 10.25 13.09 -8.80
N TYR A 156 9.81 11.87 -9.12
CA TYR A 156 10.18 11.19 -10.36
C TYR A 156 9.76 11.97 -11.62
N CYS A 157 8.70 12.80 -11.51
CA CYS A 157 8.23 13.70 -12.57
C CYS A 157 9.01 15.03 -12.66
N MET A 158 10.04 15.22 -11.83
CA MET A 158 10.84 16.45 -11.77
C MET A 158 12.27 16.22 -12.31
N PRO A 159 12.88 17.24 -12.97
CA PRO A 159 12.29 18.53 -13.33
C PRO A 159 11.27 18.42 -14.46
N CYS A 160 10.17 19.16 -14.35
CA CYS A 160 9.19 19.24 -15.43
C CYS A 160 9.74 20.11 -16.58
N PRO A 161 9.73 19.67 -17.85
CA PRO A 161 10.22 20.47 -18.99
C PRO A 161 9.40 21.74 -19.25
N TYR A 162 8.18 21.82 -18.68
CA TYR A 162 7.29 22.98 -18.79
C TYR A 162 7.32 23.86 -17.54
N GLY A 163 8.22 23.61 -16.58
CA GLY A 163 8.37 24.42 -15.36
C GLY A 163 7.25 24.27 -14.33
N ILE A 164 6.44 23.20 -14.42
CA ILE A 164 5.32 22.95 -13.47
C ILE A 164 5.87 22.19 -12.26
N ASP A 165 5.52 22.64 -11.06
CA ASP A 165 5.69 21.87 -9.82
C ASP A 165 4.59 20.80 -9.74
N ILE A 166 4.76 19.70 -10.48
CA ILE A 166 3.79 18.61 -10.57
C ILE A 166 3.46 18.02 -9.16
N PRO A 167 4.45 17.66 -8.32
CA PRO A 167 4.14 17.11 -7.00
C PRO A 167 3.38 18.11 -6.12
N GLY A 168 3.80 19.37 -6.10
CA GLY A 168 3.13 20.42 -5.32
C GLY A 168 1.65 20.58 -5.70
N VAL A 169 1.35 20.59 -7.00
CA VAL A 169 -0.04 20.67 -7.50
C VAL A 169 -0.85 19.43 -7.06
N LEU A 170 -0.30 18.22 -7.23
CA LEU A 170 -1.02 16.98 -6.89
C LEU A 170 -1.21 16.81 -5.38
N VAL A 171 -0.22 17.16 -4.56
CA VAL A 171 -0.35 17.16 -3.10
C VAL A 171 -1.40 18.16 -2.64
N HIS A 172 -1.41 19.38 -3.21
CA HIS A 172 -2.43 20.38 -2.90
C HIS A 172 -3.84 19.89 -3.29
N TYR A 173 -4.00 19.33 -4.50
CA TYR A 173 -5.26 18.74 -4.93
C TYR A 173 -5.76 17.68 -3.93
N ASN A 174 -4.90 16.73 -3.55
CA ASN A 174 -5.24 15.67 -2.61
C ASN A 174 -5.67 16.23 -1.25
N LYS A 175 -4.99 17.29 -0.77
CA LYS A 175 -5.38 17.99 0.46
C LYS A 175 -6.78 18.55 0.33
N CYS A 176 -7.07 19.29 -0.75
CA CYS A 176 -8.40 19.87 -0.99
C CYS A 176 -9.50 18.79 -1.03
N VAL A 177 -9.25 17.66 -1.72
CA VAL A 177 -10.20 16.54 -1.78
C VAL A 177 -10.48 15.97 -0.38
N ASN A 178 -9.43 15.74 0.42
CA ASN A 178 -9.57 15.18 1.76
C ASN A 178 -10.28 16.12 2.75
N GLU A 179 -10.15 17.43 2.54
CA GLU A 179 -10.82 18.47 3.35
C GLU A 179 -12.23 18.79 2.85
N GLY A 180 -12.67 18.18 1.75
CA GLY A 180 -13.96 18.51 1.10
C GLY A 180 -13.97 19.85 0.39
N ASN A 181 -12.81 20.46 0.18
CA ASN A 181 -12.61 21.76 -0.46
C ASN A 181 -12.05 21.55 -1.87
N MET A 182 -12.87 21.10 -2.81
CA MET A 182 -12.42 20.96 -4.20
C MET A 182 -11.82 22.30 -4.70
N PRO A 183 -10.66 22.26 -5.38
CA PRO A 183 -10.11 23.47 -5.98
C PRO A 183 -11.14 24.09 -6.91
N LYS A 184 -11.45 25.35 -6.70
CA LYS A 184 -12.30 26.10 -7.65
C LYS A 184 -11.53 26.24 -8.95
N ASP A 185 -12.20 25.96 -10.05
CA ASP A 185 -11.64 26.16 -11.38
C ASP A 185 -11.29 27.65 -11.53
N ARG A 186 -10.01 27.99 -11.72
CA ARG A 186 -9.60 29.39 -11.94
C ARG A 186 -9.93 29.90 -13.36
N MET A 187 -10.65 29.11 -14.14
CA MET A 187 -11.02 29.49 -15.49
C MET A 187 -12.26 30.38 -15.57
N ASP A 188 -12.91 30.66 -14.42
CA ASP A 188 -14.09 31.53 -14.32
C ASP A 188 -13.82 32.90 -13.67
N GLU A 189 -12.55 33.38 -13.65
CA GLU A 189 -12.20 34.75 -13.27
C GLU A 189 -11.70 35.57 -14.46
#